data_0ff5d5bebd1d34e28ec4bddc0df543ea
#
_entry.id   0ff5d5bebd1d34e28ec4bddc0df543ea
#
_cell.length_a   1.000
_cell.length_b   1.000
_cell.length_c   1.000
_cell.angle_alpha   90.00
_cell.angle_beta   90.00
_cell.angle_gamma   90.00
#
_symmetry.space_group_name_H-M   'P 1'
#
loop_
_entity.id
_entity.type
_entity.pdbx_description
1 polymer ?
#
loop_
_entity_poly.entity_id
_entity_poly.type
_entity_poly.pdbx_seq_one_letter_code
_entity_poly.pdbx_strand_id
1 'polypeptide(L)'
;MNRIALKMMFWVQVVAMGLILTNCANSQSLNLFSPDYDVKLGQQVAAEIASDPKQFPVLPEAGNEEVYRYIRGISKNIINSGKVKYRDKFSWEVKIIKDDKTLNAFCTPGGHIYVYTGLIKFLDSEDQLAGVMGHEIAHADLRHSTRQLTKVYGISTLLELVRKDANPSTVEQVALGLLNLKFSRNHEKEADSQSVVYLCGSQYHADGCAGFFKKMQGNGSNPPEFLSTHPDPGNRIKAIESKATELGCRGNQSRQTEYQRIKRLLD
;
A
#
# COMPACT_ATOMS: atom_id res chain seq x y z
N MET A 1 -59.78 11.55 2.45
CA MET A 1 -58.62 10.85 1.85
C MET A 1 -58.85 9.36 1.98
N ASN A 2 -58.95 8.65 0.88
CA ASN A 2 -59.47 7.28 0.81
C ASN A 2 -58.44 6.28 1.40
N ARG A 3 -58.85 5.35 2.25
CA ARG A 3 -57.97 4.33 2.89
C ARG A 3 -57.11 3.55 1.89
N ILE A 4 -57.52 3.47 0.65
CA ILE A 4 -56.80 2.83 -0.46
C ILE A 4 -55.60 3.70 -0.88
N ALA A 5 -55.75 5.03 -0.98
CA ALA A 5 -54.68 5.96 -1.33
C ALA A 5 -53.57 6.00 -0.26
N LEU A 6 -53.94 5.90 1.01
CA LEU A 6 -52.97 5.87 2.13
C LEU A 6 -52.16 4.56 2.14
N LYS A 7 -52.79 3.42 1.82
CA LYS A 7 -52.11 2.14 1.67
C LYS A 7 -51.16 2.12 0.47
N MET A 8 -51.56 2.69 -0.67
CA MET A 8 -50.69 2.79 -1.84
C MET A 8 -49.46 3.71 -1.58
N MET A 9 -49.67 4.84 -0.90
CA MET A 9 -48.52 5.70 -0.52
C MET A 9 -47.53 4.99 0.43
N PHE A 10 -48.04 4.21 1.38
CA PHE A 10 -47.20 3.44 2.29
C PHE A 10 -46.37 2.36 1.57
N TRP A 11 -46.97 1.65 0.61
CA TRP A 11 -46.31 0.65 -0.23
C TRP A 11 -45.26 1.27 -1.17
N VAL A 12 -45.52 2.45 -1.74
CA VAL A 12 -44.57 3.17 -2.58
C VAL A 12 -43.35 3.63 -1.76
N GLN A 13 -43.53 4.08 -0.52
CA GLN A 13 -42.42 4.46 0.36
C GLN A 13 -41.60 3.25 0.81
N VAL A 14 -42.21 2.10 1.09
CA VAL A 14 -41.49 0.86 1.47
C VAL A 14 -40.73 0.31 0.27
N VAL A 15 -41.28 0.35 -0.94
CA VAL A 15 -40.55 -0.08 -2.15
C VAL A 15 -39.44 0.88 -2.52
N ALA A 16 -39.61 2.19 -2.36
CA ALA A 16 -38.55 3.17 -2.57
C ALA A 16 -37.41 3.03 -1.55
N MET A 17 -37.72 2.72 -0.29
CA MET A 17 -36.72 2.45 0.73
C MET A 17 -35.99 1.09 0.54
N GLY A 18 -36.72 0.10 -0.04
CA GLY A 18 -36.13 -1.19 -0.42
C GLY A 18 -35.16 -1.09 -1.62
N LEU A 19 -35.41 -0.17 -2.57
CA LEU A 19 -34.56 0.05 -3.73
C LEU A 19 -33.25 0.82 -3.39
N ILE A 20 -33.22 1.56 -2.29
CA ILE A 20 -32.03 2.25 -1.80
C ILE A 20 -31.06 1.26 -1.11
N LEU A 21 -31.56 0.12 -0.61
CA LEU A 21 -30.75 -0.87 0.08
C LEU A 21 -30.07 -1.90 -0.85
N THR A 22 -30.44 -1.98 -2.12
CA THR A 22 -29.86 -2.96 -3.07
C THR A 22 -28.66 -2.44 -3.86
N ASN A 23 -28.25 -1.18 -3.66
CA ASN A 23 -27.08 -0.61 -4.34
C ASN A 23 -25.79 -0.62 -3.47
N CYS A 24 -25.78 -1.37 -2.36
CA CYS A 24 -24.60 -1.54 -1.49
C CYS A 24 -23.75 -2.76 -1.85
N ALA A 25 -23.64 -3.13 -3.12
CA ALA A 25 -22.72 -4.19 -3.55
C ALA A 25 -21.30 -3.69 -3.85
N ASN A 26 -21.04 -2.38 -3.74
CA ASN A 26 -19.70 -1.80 -3.73
C ASN A 26 -19.41 -1.23 -2.33
N SER A 27 -19.13 -2.08 -1.37
CA SER A 27 -18.65 -1.66 -0.06
C SER A 27 -17.19 -1.17 -0.16
N GLN A 28 -16.96 -0.10 -0.90
CA GLN A 28 -15.77 0.71 -0.64
C GLN A 28 -15.96 1.20 0.80
N SER A 29 -15.18 0.66 1.73
CA SER A 29 -15.21 1.07 3.12
C SER A 29 -15.08 2.59 3.16
N LEU A 30 -16.06 3.24 3.80
CA LEU A 30 -16.12 4.70 3.89
C LEU A 30 -14.78 5.21 4.47
N ASN A 31 -14.10 6.06 3.73
CA ASN A 31 -12.93 6.76 4.23
C ASN A 31 -13.34 8.19 4.64
N LEU A 32 -13.32 8.45 5.93
CA LEU A 32 -13.73 9.75 6.48
C LEU A 32 -12.61 10.81 6.38
N PHE A 33 -11.40 10.39 6.08
CA PHE A 33 -10.28 11.30 5.92
C PHE A 33 -10.21 11.89 4.51
N SER A 34 -9.78 13.14 4.40
CA SER A 34 -9.43 13.74 3.11
C SER A 34 -8.04 13.30 2.66
N PRO A 35 -7.70 13.38 1.36
CA PRO A 35 -6.33 13.15 0.90
C PRO A 35 -5.29 14.11 1.52
N ASP A 36 -5.71 15.34 1.89
CA ASP A 36 -4.83 16.28 2.60
C ASP A 36 -4.51 15.81 4.02
N TYR A 37 -5.44 15.08 4.64
CA TYR A 37 -5.20 14.44 5.92
C TYR A 37 -4.18 13.31 5.80
N ASP A 38 -4.26 12.49 4.74
CA ASP A 38 -3.26 11.45 4.49
C ASP A 38 -1.85 12.05 4.38
N VAL A 39 -1.71 13.20 3.70
CA VAL A 39 -0.41 13.88 3.59
C VAL A 39 0.10 14.32 4.98
N LYS A 40 -0.76 14.94 5.79
CA LYS A 40 -0.37 15.40 7.14
C LYS A 40 -0.02 14.22 8.05
N LEU A 41 -0.84 13.18 8.05
CA LEU A 41 -0.60 11.98 8.85
C LEU A 41 0.67 11.28 8.43
N GLY A 42 0.93 11.18 7.12
CA GLY A 42 2.16 10.62 6.59
C GLY A 42 3.41 11.39 7.02
N GLN A 43 3.36 12.72 7.00
CA GLN A 43 4.45 13.57 7.51
C GLN A 43 4.73 13.33 9.00
N GLN A 44 3.68 13.16 9.81
CA GLN A 44 3.83 12.83 11.24
C GLN A 44 4.48 11.46 11.42
N VAL A 45 4.00 10.43 10.72
CA VAL A 45 4.60 9.08 10.77
C VAL A 45 6.05 9.11 10.30
N ALA A 46 6.36 9.86 9.24
CA ALA A 46 7.73 10.00 8.75
C ALA A 46 8.64 10.68 9.78
N ALA A 47 8.14 11.65 10.53
CA ALA A 47 8.86 12.29 11.62
C ALA A 47 9.12 11.33 12.78
N GLU A 48 8.12 10.50 13.17
CA GLU A 48 8.28 9.48 14.20
C GLU A 48 9.33 8.43 13.79
N ILE A 49 9.28 7.95 12.56
CA ILE A 49 10.29 7.02 12.03
C ILE A 49 11.69 7.64 12.08
N ALA A 50 11.82 8.91 11.72
CA ALA A 50 13.12 9.61 11.75
C ALA A 50 13.62 9.86 13.18
N SER A 51 12.74 9.92 14.18
CA SER A 51 13.08 10.13 15.58
C SER A 51 13.56 8.86 16.29
N ASP A 52 13.30 7.68 15.73
CA ASP A 52 13.74 6.40 16.29
C ASP A 52 14.72 5.63 15.36
N PRO A 53 15.97 6.10 15.27
CA PRO A 53 16.98 5.45 14.44
C PRO A 53 17.43 4.07 14.96
N LYS A 54 17.01 3.66 16.17
CA LYS A 54 17.27 2.32 16.70
C LYS A 54 16.31 1.30 16.09
N GLN A 55 15.04 1.66 15.98
CA GLN A 55 14.02 0.82 15.38
C GLN A 55 14.04 0.94 13.84
N PHE A 56 14.30 2.14 13.32
CA PHE A 56 14.29 2.45 11.89
C PHE A 56 15.63 3.08 11.48
N PRO A 57 16.72 2.30 11.41
CA PRO A 57 18.03 2.80 11.01
C PRO A 57 18.02 3.15 9.50
N VAL A 58 17.63 4.37 9.17
CA VAL A 58 17.60 4.84 7.78
C VAL A 58 19.03 4.87 7.23
N LEU A 59 19.24 4.21 6.08
CA LEU A 59 20.51 4.22 5.36
C LEU A 59 20.85 5.66 4.96
N PRO A 60 22.00 6.24 5.35
CA PRO A 60 22.39 7.56 4.91
C PRO A 60 22.43 7.66 3.39
N GLU A 61 21.92 8.75 2.82
CA GLU A 61 21.99 8.97 1.37
C GLU A 61 23.43 9.25 0.93
N ALA A 62 24.18 9.98 1.74
CA ALA A 62 25.60 10.22 1.51
C ALA A 62 26.40 8.91 1.51
N GLY A 63 27.06 8.63 0.40
CA GLY A 63 27.77 7.37 0.15
C GLY A 63 26.90 6.24 -0.40
N ASN A 64 25.58 6.43 -0.52
CA ASN A 64 24.63 5.47 -1.06
C ASN A 64 23.75 6.08 -2.18
N GLU A 65 24.22 7.16 -2.81
CA GLU A 65 23.45 7.95 -3.78
C GLU A 65 23.01 7.11 -4.97
N GLU A 66 23.82 6.14 -5.37
CA GLU A 66 23.51 5.28 -6.50
C GLU A 66 22.39 4.31 -6.17
N VAL A 67 22.39 3.70 -4.98
CA VAL A 67 21.31 2.83 -4.51
C VAL A 67 20.00 3.60 -4.41
N TYR A 68 20.03 4.78 -3.79
CA TYR A 68 18.85 5.64 -3.70
C TYR A 68 18.31 6.04 -5.06
N ARG A 69 19.18 6.45 -5.97
CA ARG A 69 18.79 6.83 -7.35
C ARG A 69 18.10 5.67 -8.06
N TYR A 70 18.63 4.46 -7.88
CA TYR A 70 18.06 3.26 -8.49
C TYR A 70 16.68 2.93 -7.93
N ILE A 71 16.55 2.82 -6.61
CA ILE A 71 15.28 2.48 -5.95
C ILE A 71 14.23 3.58 -6.20
N ARG A 72 14.61 4.85 -6.11
CA ARG A 72 13.74 5.98 -6.46
C ARG A 72 13.33 5.97 -7.93
N GLY A 73 14.20 5.49 -8.81
CA GLY A 73 13.90 5.29 -10.24
C GLY A 73 12.75 4.31 -10.44
N ILE A 74 12.75 3.18 -9.71
CA ILE A 74 11.66 2.20 -9.74
C ILE A 74 10.35 2.86 -9.28
N SER A 75 10.34 3.51 -8.12
CA SER A 75 9.16 4.21 -7.60
C SER A 75 8.63 5.24 -8.61
N LYS A 76 9.52 6.08 -9.15
CA LYS A 76 9.16 7.11 -10.13
C LYS A 76 8.52 6.53 -11.39
N ASN A 77 9.04 5.40 -11.90
CA ASN A 77 8.49 4.74 -13.08
C ASN A 77 7.07 4.22 -12.81
N ILE A 78 6.83 3.66 -11.62
CA ILE A 78 5.51 3.18 -11.21
C ILE A 78 4.53 4.35 -11.09
N ILE A 79 4.91 5.40 -10.38
CA ILE A 79 4.07 6.58 -10.14
C ILE A 79 3.73 7.28 -11.46
N ASN A 80 4.68 7.34 -12.40
CA ASN A 80 4.50 7.95 -13.71
C ASN A 80 3.82 7.04 -14.75
N SER A 81 3.32 5.87 -14.35
CA SER A 81 2.53 5.00 -15.23
C SER A 81 1.26 5.64 -15.78
N GLY A 82 0.86 6.78 -15.22
CA GLY A 82 -0.40 7.48 -15.52
C GLY A 82 -1.63 6.87 -14.84
N LYS A 83 -1.44 5.84 -14.01
CA LYS A 83 -2.52 5.08 -13.37
C LYS A 83 -2.60 5.31 -11.86
N VAL A 84 -1.63 5.98 -11.26
CA VAL A 84 -1.60 6.38 -9.86
C VAL A 84 -2.46 7.62 -9.68
N LYS A 85 -3.54 7.50 -8.91
CA LYS A 85 -4.58 8.54 -8.74
C LYS A 85 -4.05 9.78 -8.03
N TYR A 86 -3.27 9.58 -6.97
CA TYR A 86 -2.74 10.67 -6.14
C TYR A 86 -1.28 11.02 -6.50
N ARG A 87 -0.87 10.77 -7.76
CA ARG A 87 0.48 11.03 -8.28
C ARG A 87 1.00 12.43 -7.91
N ASP A 88 0.20 13.45 -8.14
CA ASP A 88 0.60 14.84 -7.96
C ASP A 88 0.22 15.41 -6.57
N LYS A 89 -0.42 14.59 -5.73
CA LYS A 89 -0.90 15.01 -4.40
C LYS A 89 -0.01 14.50 -3.27
N PHE A 90 0.49 13.26 -3.39
CA PHE A 90 1.30 12.62 -2.36
C PHE A 90 2.78 12.87 -2.58
N SER A 91 3.57 12.77 -1.49
CA SER A 91 5.01 13.11 -1.50
C SER A 91 5.86 12.12 -2.28
N TRP A 92 5.49 10.84 -2.29
CA TRP A 92 6.20 9.73 -2.95
C TRP A 92 7.70 9.69 -2.65
N GLU A 93 8.04 9.95 -1.39
CA GLU A 93 9.41 9.91 -0.91
C GLU A 93 9.85 8.47 -0.61
N VAL A 94 11.06 8.09 -1.03
CA VAL A 94 11.63 6.77 -0.75
C VAL A 94 12.78 6.89 0.22
N LYS A 95 12.72 6.10 1.31
CA LYS A 95 13.79 5.87 2.28
C LYS A 95 14.15 4.38 2.31
N ILE A 96 15.41 4.08 2.60
CA ILE A 96 15.91 2.72 2.75
C ILE A 96 16.24 2.50 4.23
N ILE A 97 15.72 1.42 4.81
CA ILE A 97 16.04 1.04 6.20
C ILE A 97 17.16 0.00 6.15
N LYS A 98 18.26 0.29 6.86
CA LYS A 98 19.45 -0.59 6.94
C LYS A 98 19.20 -1.71 7.94
N ASP A 99 18.44 -2.71 7.55
CA ASP A 99 18.25 -3.96 8.28
C ASP A 99 18.20 -5.13 7.29
N ASP A 100 19.30 -5.88 7.25
CA ASP A 100 19.48 -6.99 6.31
C ASP A 100 18.68 -8.25 6.70
N LYS A 101 18.17 -8.29 7.91
CA LYS A 101 17.41 -9.46 8.41
C LYS A 101 15.91 -9.35 8.15
N THR A 102 15.42 -8.13 8.01
CA THR A 102 14.01 -7.87 7.82
C THR A 102 13.62 -7.86 6.36
N LEU A 103 12.75 -8.80 5.96
CA LEU A 103 12.18 -8.86 4.62
C LEU A 103 10.86 -8.08 4.61
N ASN A 104 10.95 -6.76 4.48
CA ASN A 104 9.79 -5.89 4.52
C ASN A 104 9.94 -4.65 3.63
N ALA A 105 8.80 -4.09 3.23
CA ALA A 105 8.62 -2.74 2.73
C ALA A 105 7.26 -2.24 3.23
N PHE A 106 7.08 -0.94 3.34
CA PHE A 106 5.78 -0.36 3.68
C PHE A 106 5.64 1.05 3.13
N CYS A 107 4.40 1.48 2.95
CA CYS A 107 4.08 2.84 2.56
C CYS A 107 3.10 3.46 3.57
N THR A 108 3.45 4.64 4.08
CA THR A 108 2.55 5.40 4.96
C THR A 108 1.53 6.20 4.14
N PRO A 109 0.44 6.67 4.75
CA PRO A 109 -0.43 7.66 4.11
C PRO A 109 0.38 8.81 3.52
N GLY A 110 -0.06 9.39 2.40
CA GLY A 110 0.67 10.49 1.77
C GLY A 110 1.91 10.10 0.98
N GLY A 111 2.25 8.77 0.89
CA GLY A 111 3.23 8.27 -0.06
C GLY A 111 4.69 8.24 0.42
N HIS A 112 4.97 8.11 1.72
CA HIS A 112 6.33 7.86 2.21
C HIS A 112 6.60 6.35 2.17
N ILE A 113 7.51 5.93 1.29
CA ILE A 113 7.83 4.53 0.99
C ILE A 113 9.11 4.16 1.71
N TYR A 114 9.10 3.05 2.43
CA TYR A 114 10.24 2.49 3.14
C TYR A 114 10.54 1.09 2.62
N VAL A 115 11.82 0.83 2.27
CA VAL A 115 12.27 -0.46 1.76
C VAL A 115 13.45 -0.93 2.58
N TYR A 116 13.39 -2.13 3.13
CA TYR A 116 14.47 -2.70 3.94
C TYR A 116 15.57 -3.29 3.06
N THR A 117 16.83 -3.12 3.48
CA THR A 117 17.97 -3.71 2.77
C THR A 117 17.87 -5.23 2.68
N GLY A 118 17.32 -5.89 3.71
CA GLY A 118 17.05 -7.32 3.68
C GLY A 118 16.14 -7.73 2.52
N LEU A 119 15.06 -7.00 2.27
CA LEU A 119 14.17 -7.25 1.13
C LEU A 119 14.92 -7.04 -0.20
N ILE A 120 15.67 -5.94 -0.36
CA ILE A 120 16.42 -5.67 -1.58
C ILE A 120 17.42 -6.80 -1.86
N LYS A 121 18.16 -7.25 -0.83
CA LYS A 121 19.11 -8.35 -0.94
C LYS A 121 18.45 -9.71 -1.21
N PHE A 122 17.28 -9.94 -0.64
CA PHE A 122 16.52 -11.18 -0.81
C PHE A 122 16.03 -11.38 -2.24
N LEU A 123 15.48 -10.35 -2.88
CA LEU A 123 14.88 -10.45 -4.22
C LEU A 123 15.92 -10.76 -5.30
N ASP A 124 15.48 -11.40 -6.40
CA ASP A 124 16.37 -11.82 -7.49
C ASP A 124 16.43 -10.82 -8.63
N SER A 125 15.37 -10.02 -8.82
CA SER A 125 15.24 -9.12 -9.96
C SER A 125 14.59 -7.79 -9.59
N GLU A 126 14.83 -6.79 -10.44
CA GLU A 126 14.18 -5.48 -10.38
C GLU A 126 12.65 -5.61 -10.46
N ASP A 127 12.15 -6.57 -11.26
CA ASP A 127 10.71 -6.81 -11.41
C ASP A 127 10.04 -7.23 -10.11
N GLN A 128 10.70 -8.10 -9.33
CA GLN A 128 10.19 -8.51 -8.03
C GLN A 128 10.13 -7.31 -7.07
N LEU A 129 11.16 -6.47 -7.06
CA LEU A 129 11.16 -5.25 -6.24
C LEU A 129 10.10 -4.25 -6.72
N ALA A 130 9.98 -4.05 -8.03
CA ALA A 130 8.94 -3.20 -8.61
C ALA A 130 7.55 -3.72 -8.28
N GLY A 131 7.35 -5.04 -8.26
CA GLY A 131 6.11 -5.69 -7.84
C GLY A 131 5.73 -5.36 -6.40
N VAL A 132 6.68 -5.51 -5.46
CA VAL A 132 6.45 -5.18 -4.04
C VAL A 132 6.25 -3.67 -3.87
N MET A 133 7.08 -2.83 -4.50
CA MET A 133 6.91 -1.36 -4.42
C MET A 133 5.58 -0.92 -5.04
N GLY A 134 5.13 -1.54 -6.13
CA GLY A 134 3.82 -1.29 -6.73
C GLY A 134 2.67 -1.64 -5.80
N HIS A 135 2.81 -2.71 -5.01
CA HIS A 135 1.86 -3.11 -3.97
C HIS A 135 1.81 -2.06 -2.84
N GLU A 136 2.96 -1.58 -2.36
CA GLU A 136 3.02 -0.54 -1.34
C GLU A 136 2.45 0.80 -1.82
N ILE A 137 2.79 1.20 -3.06
CA ILE A 137 2.21 2.38 -3.70
C ILE A 137 0.68 2.24 -3.82
N ALA A 138 0.18 1.04 -4.13
CA ALA A 138 -1.26 0.78 -4.20
C ALA A 138 -1.94 0.93 -2.83
N HIS A 139 -1.31 0.50 -1.73
CA HIS A 139 -1.85 0.74 -0.39
C HIS A 139 -2.03 2.22 -0.09
N ALA A 140 -1.07 3.07 -0.45
CA ALA A 140 -1.16 4.51 -0.28
C ALA A 140 -2.20 5.13 -1.23
N ASP A 141 -2.14 4.80 -2.53
CA ASP A 141 -3.01 5.38 -3.56
C ASP A 141 -4.48 4.99 -3.37
N LEU A 142 -4.76 3.78 -2.93
CA LEU A 142 -6.09 3.31 -2.54
C LEU A 142 -6.49 3.73 -1.12
N ARG A 143 -5.56 4.37 -0.39
CA ARG A 143 -5.77 4.92 0.95
C ARG A 143 -6.19 3.87 1.98
N HIS A 144 -5.59 2.66 1.88
CA HIS A 144 -5.96 1.52 2.71
C HIS A 144 -5.72 1.77 4.19
N SER A 145 -4.63 2.47 4.55
CA SER A 145 -4.28 2.80 5.94
C SER A 145 -5.37 3.64 6.61
N THR A 146 -5.78 4.75 6.00
CA THR A 146 -6.82 5.61 6.57
C THR A 146 -8.22 5.01 6.50
N ARG A 147 -8.50 4.17 5.49
CA ARG A 147 -9.73 3.33 5.45
C ARG A 147 -9.76 2.34 6.63
N GLN A 148 -8.63 1.70 6.93
CA GLN A 148 -8.51 0.77 8.04
C GLN A 148 -8.59 1.48 9.40
N LEU A 149 -7.95 2.64 9.55
CA LEU A 149 -8.08 3.47 10.75
C LEU A 149 -9.54 3.83 11.04
N THR A 150 -10.29 4.22 10.00
CA THR A 150 -11.73 4.51 10.12
C THR A 150 -12.47 3.33 10.75
N LYS A 151 -12.09 2.11 10.38
CA LYS A 151 -12.69 0.89 10.90
C LYS A 151 -12.27 0.56 12.34
N VAL A 152 -11.00 0.80 12.68
CA VAL A 152 -10.41 0.41 13.98
C VAL A 152 -10.80 1.40 15.09
N TYR A 153 -10.68 2.69 14.83
CA TYR A 153 -10.84 3.72 15.86
C TYR A 153 -12.25 4.31 15.93
N GLY A 154 -13.11 4.03 14.94
CA GLY A 154 -14.46 4.60 14.89
C GLY A 154 -14.48 6.10 14.57
N ILE A 155 -15.69 6.63 14.35
CA ILE A 155 -15.89 7.99 13.85
C ILE A 155 -15.49 9.08 14.88
N SER A 156 -15.77 8.85 16.17
CA SER A 156 -15.53 9.84 17.23
C SER A 156 -14.05 10.16 17.42
N THR A 157 -13.20 9.13 17.53
CA THR A 157 -11.75 9.31 17.66
C THR A 157 -11.14 9.96 16.41
N LEU A 158 -11.66 9.62 15.23
CA LEU A 158 -11.17 10.19 13.99
C LEU A 158 -11.55 11.67 13.83
N LEU A 159 -12.73 12.06 14.29
CA LEU A 159 -13.13 13.48 14.31
C LEU A 159 -12.25 14.29 15.26
N GLU A 160 -11.81 13.70 16.38
CA GLU A 160 -10.85 14.33 17.28
C GLU A 160 -9.49 14.54 16.60
N LEU A 161 -8.99 13.53 15.88
CA LEU A 161 -7.71 13.60 15.16
C LEU A 161 -7.67 14.65 14.04
N VAL A 162 -8.83 14.96 13.42
CA VAL A 162 -8.92 15.97 12.34
C VAL A 162 -9.05 17.40 12.88
N ARG A 163 -9.26 17.57 14.18
CA ARG A 163 -9.35 18.90 14.81
C ARG A 163 -7.98 19.56 14.85
N LYS A 164 -7.97 20.90 14.77
CA LYS A 164 -6.73 21.68 14.84
C LYS A 164 -6.06 21.63 16.22
N ASP A 165 -6.84 21.30 17.24
CA ASP A 165 -6.47 21.20 18.66
C ASP A 165 -6.40 19.74 19.14
N ALA A 166 -6.19 18.77 18.21
CA ALA A 166 -6.02 17.37 18.54
C ALA A 166 -4.89 17.17 19.56
N ASN A 167 -5.12 16.29 20.53
CA ASN A 167 -4.11 15.98 21.54
C ASN A 167 -2.88 15.34 20.86
N PRO A 168 -1.67 15.93 21.00
CA PRO A 168 -0.46 15.42 20.37
C PRO A 168 -0.19 13.94 20.66
N SER A 169 -0.45 13.49 21.90
CA SER A 169 -0.26 12.07 22.27
C SER A 169 -1.22 11.12 21.55
N THR A 170 -2.44 11.56 21.23
CA THR A 170 -3.39 10.76 20.44
C THR A 170 -2.92 10.64 18.98
N VAL A 171 -2.39 11.73 18.44
CA VAL A 171 -1.84 11.75 17.06
C VAL A 171 -0.63 10.82 16.96
N GLU A 172 0.30 10.89 17.92
CA GLU A 172 1.46 10.00 18.03
C GLU A 172 1.06 8.53 18.13
N GLN A 173 0.12 8.17 19.03
CA GLN A 173 -0.38 6.81 19.17
C GLN A 173 -0.96 6.27 17.87
N VAL A 174 -1.71 7.08 17.11
CA VAL A 174 -2.27 6.68 15.82
C VAL A 174 -1.18 6.55 14.77
N ALA A 175 -0.19 7.45 14.77
CA ALA A 175 0.96 7.35 13.86
C ALA A 175 1.75 6.07 14.09
N LEU A 176 2.07 5.74 15.34
CA LEU A 176 2.74 4.48 15.71
C LEU A 176 1.85 3.25 15.43
N GLY A 177 0.55 3.36 15.67
CA GLY A 177 -0.42 2.31 15.34
C GLY A 177 -0.47 1.97 13.85
N LEU A 178 -0.19 2.93 12.98
CA LEU A 178 -0.12 2.71 11.53
C LEU A 178 1.02 1.77 11.11
N LEU A 179 2.16 1.82 11.81
CA LEU A 179 3.31 0.97 11.50
C LEU A 179 3.04 -0.52 11.79
N ASN A 180 2.10 -0.80 12.69
CA ASN A 180 1.68 -2.16 13.06
C ASN A 180 0.31 -2.53 12.48
N LEU A 181 -0.20 -1.73 11.54
CA LEU A 181 -1.55 -1.90 11.00
C LEU A 181 -1.62 -3.14 10.10
N LYS A 182 -2.48 -4.08 10.48
CA LYS A 182 -2.78 -5.24 9.61
C LYS A 182 -3.85 -4.88 8.61
N PHE A 183 -3.55 -5.09 7.35
CA PHE A 183 -4.51 -4.90 6.28
C PHE A 183 -5.53 -6.04 6.21
N SER A 184 -6.70 -5.77 5.71
CA SER A 184 -7.70 -6.80 5.45
C SER A 184 -7.34 -7.59 4.19
N ARG A 185 -7.79 -8.86 4.10
CA ARG A 185 -7.60 -9.67 2.89
C ARG A 185 -8.13 -9.00 1.61
N ASN A 186 -9.13 -8.15 1.71
CA ASN A 186 -9.64 -7.38 0.57
C ASN A 186 -8.68 -6.26 0.18
N HIS A 187 -8.10 -5.54 1.16
CA HIS A 187 -7.06 -4.54 0.88
C HIS A 187 -5.86 -5.18 0.17
N GLU A 188 -5.44 -6.38 0.61
CA GLU A 188 -4.35 -7.10 -0.03
C GLU A 188 -4.66 -7.45 -1.50
N LYS A 189 -5.87 -7.97 -1.77
CA LYS A 189 -6.31 -8.27 -3.13
C LYS A 189 -6.40 -7.01 -4.00
N GLU A 190 -6.91 -5.91 -3.44
CA GLU A 190 -6.96 -4.62 -4.14
C GLU A 190 -5.54 -4.13 -4.46
N ALA A 191 -4.60 -4.19 -3.50
CA ALA A 191 -3.22 -3.76 -3.69
C ALA A 191 -2.47 -4.63 -4.71
N ASP A 192 -2.61 -5.96 -4.63
CA ASP A 192 -2.03 -6.89 -5.60
C ASP A 192 -2.52 -6.61 -7.02
N SER A 193 -3.83 -6.51 -7.19
CA SER A 193 -4.45 -6.22 -8.49
C SER A 193 -4.01 -4.86 -9.04
N GLN A 194 -3.92 -3.86 -8.18
CA GLN A 194 -3.55 -2.51 -8.59
C GLN A 194 -2.05 -2.41 -8.91
N SER A 195 -1.18 -3.15 -8.21
CA SER A 195 0.24 -3.28 -8.55
C SER A 195 0.41 -3.78 -10.00
N VAL A 196 -0.32 -4.84 -10.37
CA VAL A 196 -0.33 -5.34 -11.75
C VAL A 196 -0.76 -4.26 -12.74
N VAL A 197 -1.81 -3.50 -12.41
CA VAL A 197 -2.29 -2.39 -13.26
C VAL A 197 -1.22 -1.32 -13.44
N TYR A 198 -0.50 -0.93 -12.39
CA TYR A 198 0.57 0.08 -12.46
C TYR A 198 1.73 -0.38 -13.33
N LEU A 199 2.13 -1.64 -13.20
CA LEU A 199 3.27 -2.21 -13.92
C LEU A 199 2.92 -2.57 -15.37
N CYS A 200 1.64 -2.79 -15.68
CA CYS A 200 1.17 -3.12 -17.01
C CYS A 200 1.50 -2.03 -18.02
N GLY A 201 2.24 -2.38 -19.05
CA GLY A 201 2.73 -1.42 -20.06
C GLY A 201 3.99 -0.65 -19.65
N SER A 202 4.52 -0.90 -18.45
CA SER A 202 5.85 -0.42 -18.04
C SER A 202 6.96 -1.35 -18.56
N GLN A 203 8.20 -1.03 -18.18
CA GLN A 203 9.35 -1.91 -18.45
C GLN A 203 9.40 -3.17 -17.59
N TYR A 204 8.61 -3.22 -16.50
CA TYR A 204 8.62 -4.31 -15.54
C TYR A 204 7.62 -5.42 -15.90
N HIS A 205 7.90 -6.64 -15.46
CA HIS A 205 6.91 -7.71 -15.47
C HIS A 205 5.76 -7.35 -14.50
N ALA A 206 4.55 -7.32 -15.02
CA ALA A 206 3.39 -6.89 -14.24
C ALA A 206 3.06 -7.84 -13.06
N ASP A 207 3.48 -9.10 -13.14
CA ASP A 207 3.36 -10.12 -12.10
C ASP A 207 4.58 -10.20 -11.17
N GLY A 208 5.46 -9.21 -11.17
CA GLY A 208 6.70 -9.20 -10.36
C GLY A 208 6.47 -9.50 -8.88
N CYS A 209 5.36 -9.04 -8.29
CA CYS A 209 4.99 -9.35 -6.91
C CYS A 209 4.74 -10.85 -6.68
N ALA A 210 4.21 -11.58 -7.66
CA ALA A 210 4.08 -13.04 -7.58
C ALA A 210 5.44 -13.72 -7.46
N GLY A 211 6.47 -13.19 -8.12
CA GLY A 211 7.84 -13.67 -8.01
C GLY A 211 8.39 -13.60 -6.58
N PHE A 212 8.10 -12.52 -5.85
CA PHE A 212 8.43 -12.40 -4.42
C PHE A 212 7.75 -13.49 -3.58
N PHE A 213 6.44 -13.70 -3.75
CA PHE A 213 5.71 -14.72 -3.01
C PHE A 213 6.18 -16.13 -3.33
N LYS A 214 6.50 -16.44 -4.60
CA LYS A 214 7.08 -17.75 -4.99
C LYS A 214 8.41 -18.00 -4.27
N LYS A 215 9.27 -16.98 -4.24
CA LYS A 215 10.56 -17.10 -3.55
C LYS A 215 10.40 -17.30 -2.04
N MET A 216 9.45 -16.60 -1.42
CA MET A 216 9.14 -16.81 0.00
C MET A 216 8.69 -18.24 0.31
N GLN A 217 7.81 -18.82 -0.52
CA GLN A 217 7.34 -20.21 -0.34
C GLN A 217 8.48 -21.23 -0.42
N GLY A 218 9.52 -20.95 -1.22
CA GLY A 218 10.69 -21.83 -1.36
C GLY A 218 11.71 -21.72 -0.20
N ASN A 219 11.60 -20.73 0.65
CA ASN A 219 12.66 -20.39 1.62
C ASN A 219 12.44 -20.90 3.06
N GLY A 220 11.38 -21.71 3.32
CA GLY A 220 11.17 -22.42 4.60
C GLY A 220 10.58 -21.55 5.72
N SER A 221 10.71 -21.98 6.92
CA SER A 221 9.88 -21.98 8.11
C SER A 221 9.57 -20.67 8.85
N ASN A 222 10.10 -19.50 8.50
CA ASN A 222 9.72 -18.26 9.17
C ASN A 222 8.99 -17.33 8.19
N PRO A 223 7.70 -17.03 8.44
CA PRO A 223 7.01 -16.04 7.63
C PRO A 223 7.74 -14.69 7.76
N PRO A 224 8.10 -14.05 6.63
CA PRO A 224 8.73 -12.74 6.66
C PRO A 224 7.88 -11.72 7.42
N GLU A 225 8.52 -10.68 7.97
CA GLU A 225 7.83 -9.57 8.64
C GLU A 225 6.74 -8.96 7.74
N PHE A 226 6.95 -8.96 6.44
CA PHE A 226 5.96 -8.54 5.44
C PHE A 226 4.59 -9.21 5.64
N LEU A 227 4.54 -10.52 5.95
CA LEU A 227 3.27 -11.23 6.16
C LEU A 227 2.59 -10.90 7.51
N SER A 228 3.29 -10.24 8.44
CA SER A 228 2.69 -9.80 9.70
C SER A 228 1.68 -8.66 9.49
N THR A 229 1.97 -7.76 8.55
CA THR A 229 1.11 -6.63 8.17
C THR A 229 0.30 -6.91 6.90
N HIS A 230 0.80 -7.79 6.01
CA HIS A 230 0.21 -8.16 4.72
C HIS A 230 -0.17 -9.65 4.67
N PRO A 231 -1.27 -10.05 5.34
CA PRO A 231 -1.64 -11.44 5.47
C PRO A 231 -1.92 -12.10 4.12
N ASP A 232 -1.38 -13.33 3.94
CA ASP A 232 -1.63 -14.11 2.73
C ASP A 232 -3.07 -14.66 2.73
N PRO A 233 -3.90 -14.32 1.75
CA PRO A 233 -5.21 -14.95 1.56
C PRO A 233 -5.14 -16.37 0.95
N GLY A 234 -3.95 -16.93 0.73
CA GLY A 234 -3.73 -18.30 0.26
C GLY A 234 -3.73 -18.48 -1.27
N ASN A 235 -3.95 -17.41 -2.05
CA ASN A 235 -4.02 -17.52 -3.52
C ASN A 235 -3.41 -16.29 -4.25
N ARG A 236 -2.57 -15.49 -3.58
CA ARG A 236 -2.01 -14.24 -4.12
C ARG A 236 -1.27 -14.46 -5.42
N ILE A 237 -0.37 -15.44 -5.47
CA ILE A 237 0.42 -15.77 -6.68
C ILE A 237 -0.50 -15.94 -7.88
N LYS A 238 -1.46 -16.86 -7.78
CA LYS A 238 -2.38 -17.16 -8.88
C LYS A 238 -3.24 -15.96 -9.28
N ALA A 239 -3.68 -15.15 -8.30
CA ALA A 239 -4.50 -13.98 -8.56
C ALA A 239 -3.72 -12.90 -9.32
N ILE A 240 -2.46 -12.63 -8.94
CA ILE A 240 -1.56 -11.68 -9.59
C ILE A 240 -1.27 -12.12 -11.04
N GLU A 241 -0.88 -13.39 -11.24
CA GLU A 241 -0.59 -13.95 -12.57
C GLU A 241 -1.81 -13.93 -13.48
N SER A 242 -2.98 -14.30 -12.95
CA SER A 242 -4.24 -14.26 -13.69
C SER A 242 -4.59 -12.84 -14.10
N LYS A 243 -4.37 -11.85 -13.21
CA LYS A 243 -4.62 -10.44 -13.51
C LYS A 243 -3.67 -9.91 -14.59
N ALA A 244 -2.39 -10.26 -14.53
CA ALA A 244 -1.42 -9.89 -15.57
C ALA A 244 -1.81 -10.48 -16.94
N THR A 245 -2.27 -11.74 -16.96
CA THR A 245 -2.75 -12.41 -18.16
C THR A 245 -4.02 -11.77 -18.71
N GLU A 246 -5.00 -11.46 -17.85
CA GLU A 246 -6.25 -10.78 -18.22
C GLU A 246 -5.97 -9.44 -18.92
N LEU A 247 -5.01 -8.68 -18.42
CA LEU A 247 -4.64 -7.39 -18.98
C LEU A 247 -3.71 -7.48 -20.20
N GLY A 248 -3.27 -8.68 -20.58
CA GLY A 248 -2.31 -8.88 -21.67
C GLY A 248 -0.94 -8.28 -21.40
N CYS A 249 -0.56 -8.14 -20.12
CA CYS A 249 0.65 -7.45 -19.71
C CYS A 249 1.84 -8.43 -19.76
N ARG A 250 2.76 -8.16 -20.68
CA ARG A 250 4.05 -8.87 -20.73
C ARG A 250 5.15 -7.82 -20.53
N GLY A 251 5.91 -7.97 -19.47
CA GLY A 251 7.13 -7.20 -19.28
C GLY A 251 8.18 -7.58 -20.31
N ASN A 252 9.00 -6.63 -20.73
CA ASN A 252 9.89 -6.83 -21.86
C ASN A 252 11.36 -7.00 -21.47
N GLN A 253 11.78 -6.69 -20.24
CA GLN A 253 13.20 -6.72 -19.89
C GLN A 253 13.41 -7.01 -18.41
N SER A 254 14.06 -8.14 -18.10
CA SER A 254 14.68 -8.33 -16.81
C SER A 254 15.97 -7.54 -16.74
N ARG A 255 16.07 -6.51 -15.88
CA ARG A 255 17.31 -5.76 -15.59
C ARG A 255 18.09 -6.44 -14.44
N GLN A 256 18.14 -7.74 -14.48
CA GLN A 256 18.73 -8.56 -13.41
C GLN A 256 20.20 -8.21 -13.13
N THR A 257 21.00 -8.00 -14.17
CA THR A 257 22.43 -7.67 -14.02
C THR A 257 22.62 -6.37 -13.25
N GLU A 258 21.87 -5.32 -13.60
CA GLU A 258 21.92 -4.05 -12.93
C GLU A 258 21.42 -4.16 -11.48
N TYR A 259 20.33 -4.88 -11.26
CA TYR A 259 19.82 -5.14 -9.93
C TYR A 259 20.85 -5.84 -9.05
N GLN A 260 21.53 -6.88 -9.55
CA GLN A 260 22.59 -7.58 -8.83
C GLN A 260 23.78 -6.68 -8.53
N ARG A 261 24.11 -5.73 -9.40
CA ARG A 261 25.15 -4.74 -9.16
C ARG A 261 24.77 -3.80 -7.99
N ILE A 262 23.52 -3.31 -7.97
CA ILE A 262 22.99 -2.46 -6.88
C ILE A 262 23.00 -3.21 -5.55
N LYS A 263 22.63 -4.49 -5.54
CA LYS A 263 22.67 -5.31 -4.31
C LYS A 263 24.08 -5.34 -3.69
N ARG A 264 25.11 -5.51 -4.52
CA ARG A 264 26.50 -5.52 -4.04
C ARG A 264 26.98 -4.19 -3.43
N LEU A 265 26.34 -3.07 -3.73
CA LEU A 265 26.64 -1.78 -3.09
C LEU A 265 26.07 -1.68 -1.66
N LEU A 266 25.21 -2.60 -1.27
CA LEU A 266 24.64 -2.67 0.08
C LEU A 266 25.43 -3.64 1.01
N ASP A 267 26.39 -4.39 0.47
CA ASP A 267 27.27 -5.26 1.24
C ASP A 267 28.42 -4.45 1.86
#